data_ebbeeb148c20defde0c30c2ac014734e
#
_entry.id   ebbeeb148c20defde0c30c2ac014734e
#
_cell.length_a   1.000
_cell.length_b   1.000
_cell.length_c   1.000
_cell.angle_alpha   90.00
_cell.angle_beta   90.00
_cell.angle_gamma   90.00
#
_symmetry.space_group_name_H-M   'P 1'
#
loop_
_entity.id
_entity.type
_entity.pdbx_description
1 polymer ?
#
loop_
_entity_poly.entity_id
_entity_poly.type
_entity_poly.pdbx_seq_one_letter_code
_entity_poly.pdbx_strand_id
1 'polypeptide(L)'
;GGTAPAITSNCFEYNFGINTITNAAWASGPSINTGRRGMQNTGIGSATAGLIVGGVTGPGPTVNKTEEYDGSSWTETGNYPTNLQNGQGAGIQTAAYVFGGSDGSSELSAGNTYDGSSWTSGTALPTATWIGCGAGTAPTAILAGGATPGSPTPSIATTLEHASGSWTAGGSLSTARRY
;
A
#
# COMPACT_ATOMS: atom_id res chain seq x y z
N GLY A 1 39.88 -15.26 28.81
CA GLY A 1 39.46 -14.92 27.45
C GLY A 1 38.00 -15.25 27.33
N GLY A 2 37.13 -14.24 27.45
CA GLY A 2 35.70 -14.43 27.14
C GLY A 2 35.52 -14.41 25.67
N THR A 3 34.95 -15.45 25.10
CA THR A 3 34.47 -15.47 23.72
C THR A 3 33.27 -14.54 23.63
N ALA A 4 33.32 -13.56 22.73
CA ALA A 4 32.15 -12.73 22.44
C ALA A 4 30.98 -13.64 22.03
N PRO A 5 29.76 -13.37 22.50
CA PRO A 5 28.60 -14.14 22.08
C PRO A 5 28.45 -14.04 20.56
N ALA A 6 28.17 -15.16 19.90
CA ALA A 6 27.91 -15.18 18.47
C ALA A 6 26.74 -14.24 18.14
N ILE A 7 26.92 -13.42 17.11
CA ILE A 7 25.83 -12.63 16.56
C ILE A 7 24.81 -13.60 15.98
N THR A 8 23.66 -13.73 16.61
CA THR A 8 22.56 -14.56 16.14
C THR A 8 21.61 -13.71 15.29
N SER A 9 21.13 -14.26 14.21
CA SER A 9 20.10 -13.65 13.35
C SER A 9 18.69 -13.72 13.96
N ASN A 10 18.60 -13.87 15.28
CA ASN A 10 17.33 -13.99 15.98
C ASN A 10 16.68 -12.63 16.13
N CYS A 11 15.45 -12.52 15.68
CA CYS A 11 14.57 -11.41 16.01
C CYS A 11 13.87 -11.75 17.32
N PHE A 12 13.90 -10.82 18.29
CA PHE A 12 13.28 -11.01 19.59
C PHE A 12 12.05 -10.14 19.72
N GLU A 13 10.93 -10.74 20.05
CA GLU A 13 9.72 -10.03 20.41
C GLU A 13 9.72 -9.76 21.93
N TYR A 14 9.64 -8.47 22.32
CA TYR A 14 9.56 -8.10 23.72
C TYR A 14 8.12 -8.20 24.20
N ASN A 15 7.82 -9.21 25.01
CA ASN A 15 6.51 -9.42 25.60
C ASN A 15 6.58 -9.05 27.10
N PHE A 16 5.84 -8.02 27.51
CA PHE A 16 5.82 -7.55 28.88
C PHE A 16 5.10 -8.58 29.78
N GLY A 17 5.85 -9.35 30.52
CA GLY A 17 5.33 -10.27 31.53
C GLY A 17 5.55 -11.76 31.28
N ILE A 18 6.17 -12.15 30.14
CA ILE A 18 6.53 -13.55 29.87
C ILE A 18 8.01 -13.60 29.48
N ASN A 19 8.85 -14.23 30.29
CA ASN A 19 10.27 -14.45 30.01
C ASN A 19 10.51 -15.57 28.97
N THR A 20 9.66 -15.66 27.96
CA THR A 20 9.84 -16.63 26.88
C THR A 20 10.29 -15.88 25.63
N ILE A 21 11.53 -16.06 25.25
CA ILE A 21 12.05 -15.56 23.98
C ILE A 21 11.71 -16.62 22.92
N THR A 22 10.77 -16.30 22.02
CA THR A 22 10.46 -17.16 20.89
C THR A 22 11.25 -16.64 19.68
N ASN A 23 12.02 -17.49 19.05
CA ASN A 23 12.68 -17.15 17.80
C ASN A 23 11.61 -16.88 16.73
N ALA A 24 11.60 -15.67 16.16
CA ALA A 24 10.75 -15.36 15.02
C ALA A 24 11.29 -16.13 13.80
N ALA A 25 10.41 -16.80 13.10
CA ALA A 25 10.72 -17.48 11.86
C ALA A 25 9.76 -17.05 10.75
N TRP A 26 10.29 -16.88 9.54
CA TRP A 26 9.47 -16.70 8.35
C TRP A 26 9.01 -18.06 7.85
N ALA A 27 7.72 -18.22 7.64
CA ALA A 27 7.12 -19.39 7.01
C ALA A 27 6.42 -18.96 5.71
N SER A 28 6.33 -19.90 4.77
CA SER A 28 5.55 -19.66 3.54
C SER A 28 4.08 -19.51 3.88
N GLY A 29 3.49 -18.42 3.45
CA GLY A 29 2.04 -18.22 3.48
C GLY A 29 1.37 -18.67 2.18
N PRO A 30 0.03 -18.60 2.09
CA PRO A 30 -0.71 -18.89 0.87
C PRO A 30 -0.41 -17.84 -0.21
N SER A 31 -0.39 -18.31 -1.46
CA SER A 31 -0.17 -17.45 -2.62
C SER A 31 -1.44 -16.66 -2.96
N ILE A 32 -1.27 -15.45 -3.49
CA ILE A 32 -2.34 -14.72 -4.18
C ILE A 32 -2.82 -15.50 -5.39
N ASN A 33 -4.08 -15.32 -5.79
CA ASN A 33 -4.68 -16.10 -6.88
C ASN A 33 -3.99 -15.92 -8.24
N THR A 34 -3.50 -14.73 -8.51
CA THR A 34 -2.72 -14.44 -9.72
C THR A 34 -1.47 -13.67 -9.35
N GLY A 35 -0.29 -14.19 -9.72
CA GLY A 35 1.00 -13.54 -9.46
C GLY A 35 1.06 -12.16 -10.14
N ARG A 36 1.25 -11.10 -9.35
CA ARG A 36 1.28 -9.71 -9.79
C ARG A 36 2.42 -8.95 -9.12
N ARG A 37 2.90 -7.90 -9.76
CA ARG A 37 3.83 -6.91 -9.21
C ARG A 37 3.25 -5.50 -9.30
N GLY A 38 3.83 -4.54 -8.60
CA GLY A 38 3.39 -3.15 -8.66
C GLY A 38 1.93 -2.95 -8.23
N MET A 39 1.45 -3.75 -7.29
CA MET A 39 0.18 -3.51 -6.60
C MET A 39 0.27 -2.17 -5.83
N GLN A 40 -0.76 -1.78 -5.08
CA GLN A 40 -0.65 -0.57 -4.27
C GLN A 40 0.59 -0.63 -3.36
N ASN A 41 1.28 0.51 -3.22
CA ASN A 41 2.58 0.61 -2.54
C ASN A 41 2.50 0.65 -1.01
N THR A 42 1.33 0.43 -0.44
CA THR A 42 1.12 0.49 1.01
C THR A 42 0.36 -0.74 1.44
N GLY A 43 0.79 -1.35 2.53
CA GLY A 43 0.03 -2.43 3.16
C GLY A 43 -1.31 -1.89 3.68
N ILE A 44 -2.41 -2.50 3.25
CA ILE A 44 -3.74 -2.23 3.77
C ILE A 44 -4.16 -3.44 4.61
N GLY A 45 -4.55 -3.18 5.86
CA GLY A 45 -5.00 -4.23 6.77
C GLY A 45 -3.93 -4.73 7.73
N SER A 46 -3.99 -5.99 8.08
CA SER A 46 -3.13 -6.66 9.07
C SER A 46 -2.63 -8.01 8.55
N ALA A 47 -1.80 -8.68 9.35
CA ALA A 47 -1.29 -10.02 9.03
C ALA A 47 -2.39 -11.12 8.91
N THR A 48 -3.60 -10.85 9.39
CA THR A 48 -4.73 -11.77 9.34
C THR A 48 -5.94 -11.22 8.58
N ALA A 49 -5.86 -9.99 8.07
CA ALA A 49 -6.93 -9.33 7.32
C ALA A 49 -6.31 -8.30 6.39
N GLY A 50 -5.71 -8.76 5.30
CA GLY A 50 -4.99 -7.93 4.33
C GLY A 50 -5.81 -7.65 3.07
N LEU A 51 -5.48 -6.56 2.38
CA LEU A 51 -6.08 -6.18 1.10
C LEU A 51 -4.99 -5.85 0.10
N ILE A 52 -5.07 -6.40 -1.11
CA ILE A 52 -4.21 -6.03 -2.23
C ILE A 52 -5.05 -5.63 -3.44
N VAL A 53 -4.60 -4.60 -4.16
CA VAL A 53 -5.36 -3.98 -5.25
C VAL A 53 -4.47 -3.76 -6.45
N GLY A 54 -4.98 -4.11 -7.62
CA GLY A 54 -4.34 -3.86 -8.91
C GLY A 54 -3.09 -4.70 -9.14
N GLY A 55 -2.12 -4.12 -9.80
CA GLY A 55 -0.85 -4.71 -10.20
C GLY A 55 -0.76 -5.05 -11.67
N VAL A 56 0.39 -5.60 -12.05
CA VAL A 56 0.72 -6.02 -13.41
C VAL A 56 0.98 -7.52 -13.40
N THR A 57 0.27 -8.27 -14.22
CA THR A 57 0.44 -9.72 -14.35
C THR A 57 1.65 -10.03 -15.24
N GLY A 58 2.67 -10.73 -14.72
CA GLY A 58 3.82 -11.23 -15.48
C GLY A 58 4.34 -10.26 -16.57
N PRO A 59 4.40 -10.67 -17.85
CA PRO A 59 4.62 -9.78 -18.97
C PRO A 59 3.33 -9.13 -19.49
N GLY A 60 2.22 -9.31 -18.78
CA GLY A 60 0.87 -8.94 -19.21
C GLY A 60 0.42 -7.54 -18.78
N PRO A 61 -0.87 -7.26 -18.90
CA PRO A 61 -1.44 -5.94 -18.65
C PRO A 61 -1.50 -5.57 -17.16
N THR A 62 -1.64 -4.27 -16.91
CA THR A 62 -2.15 -3.74 -15.64
C THR A 62 -3.60 -4.22 -15.46
N VAL A 63 -3.94 -4.63 -14.23
CA VAL A 63 -5.27 -5.17 -13.90
C VAL A 63 -5.91 -4.39 -12.75
N ASN A 64 -7.20 -4.59 -12.56
CA ASN A 64 -8.01 -3.95 -11.52
C ASN A 64 -8.46 -4.90 -10.41
N LYS A 65 -7.82 -6.05 -10.29
CA LYS A 65 -8.17 -7.08 -9.32
C LYS A 65 -7.97 -6.62 -7.88
N THR A 66 -8.92 -6.96 -7.02
CA THR A 66 -8.82 -6.82 -5.59
C THR A 66 -8.85 -8.21 -4.96
N GLU A 67 -7.96 -8.49 -4.01
CA GLU A 67 -7.97 -9.73 -3.23
C GLU A 67 -7.89 -9.42 -1.75
N GLU A 68 -8.65 -10.17 -0.97
CA GLU A 68 -8.69 -10.13 0.49
C GLU A 68 -8.01 -11.36 1.10
N TYR A 69 -7.26 -11.13 2.17
CA TYR A 69 -6.63 -12.17 2.98
C TYR A 69 -7.37 -12.35 4.29
N ASP A 70 -7.75 -13.58 4.63
CA ASP A 70 -8.47 -13.93 5.87
C ASP A 70 -7.58 -14.53 6.97
N GLY A 71 -6.25 -14.50 6.79
CA GLY A 71 -5.28 -15.15 7.67
C GLY A 71 -4.87 -16.55 7.18
N SER A 72 -5.57 -17.12 6.22
CA SER A 72 -5.32 -18.48 5.69
C SER A 72 -5.32 -18.56 4.17
N SER A 73 -6.08 -17.73 3.48
CA SER A 73 -6.26 -17.75 2.03
C SER A 73 -6.52 -16.36 1.46
N TRP A 74 -6.28 -16.21 0.14
CA TRP A 74 -6.64 -15.02 -0.63
C TRP A 74 -7.89 -15.28 -1.46
N THR A 75 -8.84 -14.36 -1.43
CA THR A 75 -10.11 -14.44 -2.19
C THR A 75 -10.28 -13.20 -3.03
N GLU A 76 -10.61 -13.37 -4.31
CA GLU A 76 -10.99 -12.24 -5.18
C GLU A 76 -12.31 -11.64 -4.70
N THR A 77 -12.40 -10.31 -4.69
CA THR A 77 -13.57 -9.54 -4.31
C THR A 77 -13.87 -8.46 -5.36
N GLY A 78 -14.71 -7.47 -5.05
CA GLY A 78 -15.09 -6.40 -5.98
C GLY A 78 -13.90 -5.71 -6.63
N ASN A 79 -13.84 -5.71 -7.95
CA ASN A 79 -12.73 -5.11 -8.71
C ASN A 79 -12.64 -3.60 -8.48
N TYR A 80 -11.41 -3.08 -8.43
CA TYR A 80 -11.17 -1.63 -8.48
C TYR A 80 -11.75 -1.03 -9.77
N PRO A 81 -12.25 0.21 -9.76
CA PRO A 81 -12.98 0.78 -10.91
C PRO A 81 -12.19 0.84 -12.22
N THR A 82 -10.88 0.97 -12.16
CA THR A 82 -9.99 1.01 -13.34
C THR A 82 -8.79 0.09 -13.12
N ASN A 83 -8.04 -0.20 -14.18
CA ASN A 83 -6.73 -0.83 -14.01
C ASN A 83 -5.84 0.05 -13.12
N LEU A 84 -5.05 -0.57 -12.24
CA LEU A 84 -4.23 0.15 -11.29
C LEU A 84 -2.88 -0.53 -11.08
N GLN A 85 -1.81 0.23 -11.16
CA GLN A 85 -0.50 -0.15 -10.65
C GLN A 85 0.11 1.00 -9.83
N ASN A 86 0.93 0.65 -8.84
CA ASN A 86 1.68 1.62 -8.04
C ASN A 86 0.83 2.75 -7.44
N GLY A 87 -0.43 2.45 -7.10
CA GLY A 87 -1.29 3.33 -6.32
C GLY A 87 -0.85 3.39 -4.86
N GLN A 88 -1.33 4.36 -4.13
CA GLN A 88 -1.11 4.49 -2.69
C GLN A 88 -2.37 4.05 -1.95
N GLY A 89 -2.19 3.54 -0.73
CA GLY A 89 -3.31 3.05 0.05
C GLY A 89 -3.24 3.45 1.52
N ALA A 90 -4.39 3.42 2.16
CA ALA A 90 -4.56 3.64 3.59
C ALA A 90 -5.74 2.83 4.10
N GLY A 91 -5.76 2.49 5.37
CA GLY A 91 -6.90 1.86 6.02
C GLY A 91 -6.72 0.39 6.34
N ILE A 92 -7.85 -0.27 6.52
CA ILE A 92 -7.97 -1.69 6.84
C ILE A 92 -8.76 -2.41 5.73
N GLN A 93 -8.77 -3.74 5.75
CA GLN A 93 -9.43 -4.58 4.75
C GLN A 93 -10.88 -4.17 4.46
N THR A 94 -11.67 -3.86 5.48
CA THR A 94 -13.09 -3.50 5.36
C THR A 94 -13.37 -2.01 5.29
N ALA A 95 -12.33 -1.17 5.29
CA ALA A 95 -12.44 0.28 5.17
C ALA A 95 -11.11 0.83 4.63
N ALA A 96 -10.93 0.72 3.31
CA ALA A 96 -9.71 1.14 2.64
C ALA A 96 -9.95 2.37 1.75
N TYR A 97 -8.87 3.11 1.53
CA TYR A 97 -8.81 4.20 0.58
C TYR A 97 -7.57 4.03 -0.29
N VAL A 98 -7.77 3.94 -1.60
CA VAL A 98 -6.69 3.81 -2.59
C VAL A 98 -6.76 4.99 -3.55
N PHE A 99 -5.64 5.62 -3.78
CA PHE A 99 -5.56 6.86 -4.54
C PHE A 99 -4.30 6.94 -5.41
N GLY A 100 -4.37 7.72 -6.48
CA GLY A 100 -3.27 7.87 -7.43
C GLY A 100 -2.92 6.57 -8.16
N GLY A 101 -1.64 6.41 -8.52
CA GLY A 101 -1.16 5.27 -9.30
C GLY A 101 -1.17 5.51 -10.80
N SER A 102 -1.16 4.45 -11.58
CA SER A 102 -1.24 4.49 -13.04
C SER A 102 -2.12 3.35 -13.56
N ASP A 103 -2.81 3.57 -14.67
CA ASP A 103 -3.57 2.51 -15.36
C ASP A 103 -2.71 1.68 -16.34
N GLY A 104 -1.41 1.99 -16.41
CA GLY A 104 -0.47 1.40 -17.35
C GLY A 104 -0.21 2.27 -18.59
N SER A 105 -1.01 3.32 -18.79
CA SER A 105 -0.88 4.28 -19.90
C SER A 105 -0.77 5.72 -19.39
N SER A 106 -1.44 6.03 -18.28
CA SER A 106 -1.50 7.37 -17.69
C SER A 106 -1.42 7.29 -16.17
N GLU A 107 -0.86 8.33 -15.56
CA GLU A 107 -0.92 8.52 -14.12
C GLU A 107 -2.31 8.99 -13.70
N LEU A 108 -2.74 8.54 -12.53
CA LEU A 108 -4.08 8.77 -12.00
C LEU A 108 -4.07 9.76 -10.85
N SER A 109 -5.12 10.57 -10.77
CA SER A 109 -5.48 11.34 -9.57
C SER A 109 -6.66 10.72 -8.81
N ALA A 110 -7.34 9.75 -9.39
CA ALA A 110 -8.51 9.13 -8.78
C ALA A 110 -8.25 8.63 -7.37
N GLY A 111 -9.21 8.81 -6.48
CA GLY A 111 -9.28 8.19 -5.18
C GLY A 111 -10.55 7.37 -5.06
N ASN A 112 -10.46 6.17 -4.51
CA ASN A 112 -11.61 5.29 -4.33
C ASN A 112 -11.58 4.66 -2.94
N THR A 113 -12.75 4.54 -2.33
CA THR A 113 -12.95 3.92 -1.02
C THR A 113 -13.54 2.52 -1.18
N TYR A 114 -13.11 1.62 -0.31
CA TYR A 114 -13.58 0.25 -0.22
C TYR A 114 -14.30 0.01 1.09
N ASP A 115 -15.45 -0.66 1.06
CA ASP A 115 -16.30 -0.92 2.22
C ASP A 115 -16.23 -2.38 2.74
N GLY A 116 -15.31 -3.20 2.21
CA GLY A 116 -15.21 -4.63 2.48
C GLY A 116 -15.89 -5.50 1.42
N SER A 117 -16.52 -4.89 0.40
CA SER A 117 -17.17 -5.64 -0.68
C SER A 117 -17.09 -4.93 -2.03
N SER A 118 -17.17 -3.61 -2.05
CA SER A 118 -17.28 -2.80 -3.26
C SER A 118 -16.47 -1.51 -3.16
N TRP A 119 -16.12 -0.98 -4.34
CA TRP A 119 -15.42 0.28 -4.48
C TRP A 119 -16.39 1.39 -4.87
N THR A 120 -16.23 2.55 -4.23
CA THR A 120 -16.95 3.79 -4.58
C THR A 120 -15.97 4.93 -4.80
N SER A 121 -16.35 5.90 -5.64
CA SER A 121 -15.52 7.08 -5.89
C SER A 121 -15.36 7.90 -4.61
N GLY A 122 -14.11 8.20 -4.28
CA GLY A 122 -13.71 9.11 -3.21
C GLY A 122 -13.11 10.40 -3.77
N THR A 123 -12.48 11.19 -2.89
CA THR A 123 -11.84 12.45 -3.27
C THR A 123 -10.58 12.21 -4.10
N ALA A 124 -10.48 12.82 -5.26
CA ALA A 124 -9.29 12.74 -6.09
C ALA A 124 -8.12 13.57 -5.52
N LEU A 125 -6.90 13.15 -5.81
CA LEU A 125 -5.70 13.96 -5.57
C LEU A 125 -5.76 15.25 -6.42
N PRO A 126 -5.22 16.37 -5.94
CA PRO A 126 -5.12 17.61 -6.72
C PRO A 126 -4.28 17.46 -8.00
N THR A 127 -3.34 16.55 -7.99
CA THR A 127 -2.45 16.23 -9.12
C THR A 127 -2.28 14.72 -9.22
N ALA A 128 -2.31 14.18 -10.42
CA ALA A 128 -2.01 12.76 -10.65
C ALA A 128 -0.62 12.43 -10.07
N THR A 129 -0.56 11.39 -9.24
CA THR A 129 0.68 11.00 -8.55
C THR A 129 0.75 9.49 -8.45
N TRP A 130 1.90 8.92 -8.75
CA TRP A 130 2.17 7.50 -8.67
C TRP A 130 3.47 7.21 -7.92
N ILE A 131 3.71 5.94 -7.55
CA ILE A 131 4.92 5.51 -6.80
C ILE A 131 5.27 6.39 -5.58
N GLY A 132 4.26 6.93 -4.92
CA GLY A 132 4.38 7.59 -3.62
C GLY A 132 4.20 6.60 -2.46
N CYS A 133 4.25 7.12 -1.25
CA CYS A 133 3.92 6.37 -0.05
C CYS A 133 2.59 6.85 0.52
N GLY A 134 1.68 5.92 0.79
CA GLY A 134 0.43 6.18 1.48
C GLY A 134 0.46 5.64 2.91
N ALA A 135 -0.29 6.25 3.81
CA ALA A 135 -0.51 5.75 5.16
C ALA A 135 -1.79 6.35 5.75
N GLY A 136 -2.24 5.82 6.87
CA GLY A 136 -3.38 6.35 7.61
C GLY A 136 -4.58 5.42 7.61
N THR A 137 -5.76 6.01 7.77
CA THR A 137 -7.05 5.31 7.74
C THR A 137 -7.86 5.78 6.53
N ALA A 138 -8.97 5.09 6.18
CA ALA A 138 -9.79 5.49 5.04
C ALA A 138 -10.28 6.95 5.10
N PRO A 139 -10.75 7.51 6.24
CA PRO A 139 -11.18 8.90 6.30
C PRO A 139 -10.02 9.90 6.46
N THR A 140 -8.83 9.44 6.91
CA THR A 140 -7.66 10.31 7.14
C THR A 140 -6.40 9.64 6.59
N ALA A 141 -5.95 10.06 5.44
CA ALA A 141 -4.82 9.49 4.74
C ALA A 141 -3.72 10.53 4.49
N ILE A 142 -2.51 10.05 4.33
CA ILE A 142 -1.37 10.86 3.92
C ILE A 142 -0.78 10.30 2.62
N LEU A 143 -0.38 11.19 1.73
CA LEU A 143 0.50 10.90 0.59
C LEU A 143 1.82 11.60 0.83
N ALA A 144 2.92 10.92 0.65
CA ALA A 144 4.26 11.51 0.76
C ALA A 144 5.15 11.13 -0.42
N GLY A 145 5.70 12.11 -1.08
CA GLY A 145 6.57 11.92 -2.25
C GLY A 145 5.85 11.29 -3.44
N GLY A 146 6.61 10.58 -4.25
CA GLY A 146 6.13 9.97 -5.49
C GLY A 146 6.63 10.72 -6.73
N ALA A 147 5.92 10.53 -7.82
CA ALA A 147 6.18 11.20 -9.09
C ALA A 147 4.89 11.71 -9.72
N THR A 148 4.99 12.78 -10.47
CA THR A 148 3.91 13.36 -11.26
C THR A 148 4.16 13.15 -12.75
N PRO A 149 3.14 13.31 -13.61
CA PRO A 149 3.33 13.24 -15.06
C PRO A 149 4.43 14.20 -15.56
N GLY A 150 5.20 13.75 -16.53
CA GLY A 150 6.26 14.57 -17.14
C GLY A 150 7.33 13.73 -17.82
N SER A 151 8.15 14.40 -18.63
CA SER A 151 9.30 13.77 -19.30
C SER A 151 10.54 14.67 -19.16
N PRO A 152 11.57 14.25 -18.39
CA PRO A 152 11.60 13.07 -17.53
C PRO A 152 10.59 13.16 -16.37
N THR A 153 10.08 12.01 -15.91
CA THR A 153 9.13 11.94 -14.79
C THR A 153 9.74 12.52 -13.51
N PRO A 154 9.23 13.64 -12.98
CA PRO A 154 9.83 14.28 -11.81
C PRO A 154 9.44 13.58 -10.51
N SER A 155 10.43 13.35 -9.64
CA SER A 155 10.14 13.02 -8.23
C SER A 155 9.68 14.27 -7.49
N ILE A 156 8.76 14.12 -6.55
CA ILE A 156 8.23 15.22 -5.74
C ILE A 156 8.56 15.05 -4.26
N ALA A 157 8.65 16.19 -3.57
CA ALA A 157 8.78 16.24 -2.10
C ALA A 157 7.43 16.54 -1.42
N THR A 158 6.37 16.69 -2.18
CA THR A 158 5.04 17.05 -1.69
C THR A 158 4.51 16.01 -0.72
N THR A 159 3.93 16.48 0.37
CA THR A 159 3.07 15.70 1.25
C THR A 159 1.67 16.27 1.17
N LEU A 160 0.68 15.40 1.05
CA LEU A 160 -0.73 15.74 1.07
C LEU A 160 -1.40 15.00 2.21
N GLU A 161 -2.29 15.67 2.90
CA GLU A 161 -3.08 15.13 4.01
C GLU A 161 -4.56 15.15 3.60
N HIS A 162 -5.20 13.99 3.70
CA HIS A 162 -6.64 13.84 3.45
C HIS A 162 -7.39 13.83 4.78
N ALA A 163 -8.31 14.75 4.94
CA ALA A 163 -9.24 14.76 6.06
C ALA A 163 -10.54 15.47 5.65
N SER A 164 -11.66 15.05 6.24
CA SER A 164 -12.98 15.66 6.00
C SER A 164 -13.35 15.78 4.51
N GLY A 165 -12.95 14.78 3.71
CA GLY A 165 -13.27 14.73 2.28
C GLY A 165 -12.46 15.67 1.39
N SER A 166 -11.31 16.18 1.84
CA SER A 166 -10.44 17.04 1.04
C SER A 166 -8.96 16.73 1.25
N TRP A 167 -8.15 17.03 0.24
CA TRP A 167 -6.68 16.99 0.31
C TRP A 167 -6.13 18.39 0.57
N THR A 168 -5.25 18.51 1.55
CA THR A 168 -4.51 19.74 1.88
C THR A 168 -3.02 19.49 1.86
N ALA A 169 -2.22 20.51 1.56
CA ALA A 169 -0.79 20.42 1.59
C ALA A 169 -0.28 20.28 3.03
N GLY A 170 0.52 19.27 3.30
CA GLY A 170 1.29 19.09 4.54
C GLY A 170 2.73 19.60 4.40
N GLY A 171 3.55 19.30 5.41
CA GLY A 171 4.98 19.62 5.39
C GLY A 171 5.73 18.79 4.34
N SER A 172 6.51 19.44 3.47
CA SER A 172 7.27 18.76 2.43
C SER A 172 8.39 17.87 2.99
N LEU A 173 8.71 16.80 2.28
CA LEU A 173 9.91 16.02 2.52
C LEU A 173 11.16 16.88 2.30
N SER A 174 12.23 16.62 3.04
CA SER A 174 13.52 17.32 2.88
C SER A 174 14.16 17.09 1.50
N THR A 175 13.83 16.00 0.84
CA THR A 175 14.32 15.63 -0.49
C THR A 175 13.19 14.95 -1.28
N ALA A 176 13.01 15.39 -2.52
CA ALA A 176 12.08 14.73 -3.44
C ALA A 176 12.48 13.27 -3.67
N ARG A 177 11.53 12.36 -3.52
CA ARG A 177 11.78 10.93 -3.67
C ARG A 177 10.57 10.17 -4.18
N ARG A 178 10.87 9.08 -4.85
CA ARG A 178 9.96 7.99 -5.20
C ARG A 178 10.71 6.69 -4.95
N TYR A 179 10.02 5.57 -4.83
CA TYR A 179 10.74 4.30 -4.71
C TYR A 179 11.08 3.74 -6.09
#